data_3ebd992731a9e7bc6ee73f8b35b9c742
#
_entry.id   3ebd992731a9e7bc6ee73f8b35b9c742
#
_cell.length_a   1.000
_cell.length_b   1.000
_cell.length_c   1.000
_cell.angle_alpha   90.00
_cell.angle_beta   90.00
_cell.angle_gamma   90.00
#
_symmetry.space_group_name_H-M   'P 1'
#
loop_
_entity.id
_entity.type
_entity.pdbx_description
1 polymer ?
#
loop_
_entity_poly.entity_id
_entity_poly.type
_entity_poly.pdbx_seq_one_letter_code
_entity_poly.pdbx_strand_id
1 'polypeptide(L)'
;MKYRWPRMIGVSASMLVGGVSVWLSTGFTRDKPEAPSKPPGMTVDGNGIALTAGAPQWQVLKLGVVATSTARWTDPVPARVVIDETRASKVQVPLSGRATAVFVQLGQRVKEGDPLFSVSSPEIGDLRAAKEKASLDLEVARSSLERVKALVAMRALPAKEELAAEQQFKEAEVTLRIAGAKLDALRVTGDADNEFTVTAPRHGVVVEKNVLVGQSVAPDAASALMVVADLSSVWVVADLFESMATSIREGSAAQVTSPSIPDLTAEGRVEMVSAVVDPSRHTVPIRVRLANADGSLRPNIYARVRFAAAARAGLVDVPATALITDGTHQYVYVQDDAGRFARREIVAGPAQDGRVPVLSGLRPGETIVAEGGVLLDNQISLGT
;
A
#
# COMPACT_ATOMS: atom_id res chain seq x y z
N MET A 1 -31.82 17.16 -33.96
CA MET A 1 -31.32 18.13 -34.94
C MET A 1 -30.49 17.40 -35.97
N LYS A 2 -31.02 17.33 -37.19
CA LYS A 2 -30.46 16.62 -38.33
C LYS A 2 -29.49 17.55 -39.05
N TYR A 3 -28.22 17.15 -39.28
CA TYR A 3 -27.35 17.84 -40.23
C TYR A 3 -27.17 16.97 -41.49
N ARG A 4 -27.55 17.56 -42.64
CA ARG A 4 -27.50 16.99 -43.99
C ARG A 4 -26.16 17.39 -44.64
N TRP A 5 -25.55 16.47 -45.37
CA TRP A 5 -24.44 16.69 -46.30
C TRP A 5 -24.95 17.13 -47.66
N PRO A 6 -24.29 18.04 -48.39
CA PRO A 6 -24.57 18.30 -49.79
C PRO A 6 -23.70 17.44 -50.72
N ARG A 7 -24.39 16.88 -51.70
CA ARG A 7 -23.83 16.27 -52.92
C ARG A 7 -23.31 17.36 -53.83
N MET A 8 -22.14 17.19 -54.42
CA MET A 8 -21.73 17.93 -55.63
C MET A 8 -21.62 17.01 -56.80
N ILE A 9 -22.24 17.49 -57.85
CA ILE A 9 -22.51 16.89 -59.17
C ILE A 9 -21.29 17.04 -60.07
N GLY A 10 -21.06 16.00 -60.89
CA GLY A 10 -19.99 15.99 -61.89
C GLY A 10 -20.28 16.82 -63.13
N VAL A 11 -19.24 17.16 -63.82
CA VAL A 11 -19.30 17.64 -65.20
C VAL A 11 -18.27 16.90 -66.03
N SER A 12 -18.77 16.15 -66.95
CA SER A 12 -18.04 15.46 -68.03
C SER A 12 -17.70 16.47 -69.16
N ALA A 13 -16.45 16.50 -69.61
CA ALA A 13 -16.11 17.09 -70.87
C ALA A 13 -15.26 16.12 -71.69
N SER A 14 -15.86 15.59 -72.71
CA SER A 14 -15.20 14.83 -73.78
C SER A 14 -14.53 15.78 -74.74
N MET A 15 -13.29 15.54 -75.09
CA MET A 15 -12.69 16.05 -76.36
C MET A 15 -11.89 14.97 -77.01
N LEU A 16 -12.41 14.60 -78.16
CA LEU A 16 -11.81 13.77 -79.25
C LEU A 16 -10.82 14.67 -80.03
N VAL A 17 -9.55 14.29 -80.13
CA VAL A 17 -8.71 14.69 -81.25
C VAL A 17 -7.86 13.47 -81.66
N GLY A 18 -8.00 13.08 -82.88
CA GLY A 18 -7.26 12.00 -83.50
C GLY A 18 -5.85 12.47 -83.89
N GLY A 19 -4.91 11.57 -83.95
CA GLY A 19 -3.53 11.82 -84.38
C GLY A 19 -2.75 10.51 -84.52
N VAL A 20 -2.71 10.02 -85.71
CA VAL A 20 -1.67 9.27 -86.43
C VAL A 20 -0.66 8.43 -85.62
N SER A 21 -0.76 7.14 -85.83
CA SER A 21 0.18 6.09 -85.35
C SER A 21 1.45 6.10 -86.22
N VAL A 22 2.60 6.37 -85.65
CA VAL A 22 3.91 5.99 -86.18
C VAL A 22 4.52 4.93 -85.26
N TRP A 23 4.60 3.72 -85.74
CA TRP A 23 5.32 2.61 -85.13
C TRP A 23 6.83 2.81 -85.25
N LEU A 24 7.52 3.16 -84.23
CA LEU A 24 8.96 2.97 -84.10
C LEU A 24 9.19 1.84 -83.09
N SER A 25 9.57 0.70 -83.62
CA SER A 25 10.01 -0.46 -82.82
C SER A 25 11.43 -0.17 -82.28
N THR A 26 11.53 0.39 -81.12
CA THR A 26 12.75 0.33 -80.30
C THR A 26 12.62 -0.82 -79.35
N GLY A 27 13.42 -1.88 -79.51
CA GLY A 27 13.50 -3.01 -78.65
C GLY A 27 14.03 -2.57 -77.24
N PHE A 28 13.11 -2.44 -76.32
CA PHE A 28 13.49 -2.41 -74.91
C PHE A 28 13.73 -3.85 -74.47
N THR A 29 15.00 -4.23 -74.43
CA THR A 29 15.42 -5.37 -73.63
C THR A 29 15.07 -5.07 -72.17
N ARG A 30 14.06 -5.74 -71.66
CA ARG A 30 13.67 -5.73 -70.24
C ARG A 30 14.81 -6.44 -69.52
N ASP A 31 15.77 -5.70 -68.96
CA ASP A 31 16.70 -6.24 -68.01
C ASP A 31 15.87 -6.80 -66.84
N LYS A 32 15.96 -8.10 -66.67
CA LYS A 32 15.41 -8.80 -65.52
C LYS A 32 16.08 -8.18 -64.27
N PRO A 33 15.31 -7.74 -63.26
CA PRO A 33 15.92 -7.24 -62.07
C PRO A 33 16.89 -8.30 -61.51
N GLU A 34 18.15 -7.96 -61.46
CA GLU A 34 19.18 -8.79 -60.88
C GLU A 34 18.77 -9.03 -59.38
N ALA A 35 18.62 -10.31 -59.05
CA ALA A 35 18.33 -10.64 -57.68
C ALA A 35 19.36 -9.97 -56.74
N PRO A 36 18.97 -9.35 -55.63
CA PRO A 36 19.90 -8.67 -54.76
C PRO A 36 21.05 -9.60 -54.39
N SER A 37 22.27 -9.24 -54.81
CA SER A 37 23.48 -10.01 -54.53
C SER A 37 23.61 -10.17 -53.03
N LYS A 38 23.81 -11.43 -52.56
CA LYS A 38 24.05 -11.71 -51.13
C LYS A 38 25.20 -10.85 -50.67
N PRO A 39 25.05 -10.10 -49.56
CA PRO A 39 26.15 -9.27 -49.06
C PRO A 39 27.36 -10.12 -48.75
N PRO A 40 28.59 -9.68 -49.12
CA PRO A 40 29.80 -10.45 -48.95
C PRO A 40 30.00 -10.77 -47.45
N GLY A 41 30.30 -12.04 -47.17
CA GLY A 41 30.65 -12.48 -45.84
C GLY A 41 29.52 -13.01 -44.94
N MET A 42 28.36 -13.32 -45.54
CA MET A 42 27.23 -13.89 -44.80
C MET A 42 26.72 -15.15 -45.54
N THR A 43 26.48 -16.21 -44.79
CA THR A 43 25.78 -17.41 -45.28
C THR A 43 24.54 -17.65 -44.44
N VAL A 44 23.39 -17.82 -45.09
CA VAL A 44 22.12 -18.17 -44.48
C VAL A 44 21.86 -19.65 -44.64
N ASP A 45 21.56 -20.35 -43.57
CA ASP A 45 21.30 -21.78 -43.52
C ASP A 45 20.05 -22.04 -42.68
N GLY A 46 18.88 -22.14 -43.34
CA GLY A 46 17.61 -22.23 -42.66
C GLY A 46 17.35 -21.02 -41.73
N ASN A 47 17.14 -21.26 -40.43
CA ASN A 47 16.92 -20.22 -39.43
C ASN A 47 18.23 -19.64 -38.81
N GLY A 48 19.39 -20.01 -39.37
CA GLY A 48 20.72 -19.59 -38.84
C GLY A 48 21.48 -18.73 -39.85
N ILE A 49 22.28 -17.82 -39.33
CA ILE A 49 23.19 -16.96 -40.10
C ILE A 49 24.60 -17.16 -39.55
N ALA A 50 25.52 -17.47 -40.43
CA ALA A 50 26.94 -17.45 -40.12
C ALA A 50 27.59 -16.22 -40.76
N LEU A 51 28.33 -15.45 -39.96
CA LEU A 51 29.11 -14.32 -40.40
C LEU A 51 30.59 -14.71 -40.48
N THR A 52 31.23 -14.48 -41.64
CA THR A 52 32.67 -14.66 -41.75
C THR A 52 33.43 -13.59 -40.96
N ALA A 53 34.65 -13.95 -40.50
CA ALA A 53 35.50 -12.99 -39.81
C ALA A 53 35.80 -11.79 -40.73
N GLY A 54 35.54 -10.56 -40.23
CA GLY A 54 35.73 -9.32 -40.99
C GLY A 54 34.54 -8.88 -41.85
N ALA A 55 33.41 -9.57 -41.79
CA ALA A 55 32.17 -9.10 -42.45
C ALA A 55 31.77 -7.71 -41.95
N PRO A 56 31.37 -6.79 -42.84
CA PRO A 56 31.01 -5.41 -42.43
C PRO A 56 29.85 -5.33 -41.42
N GLN A 57 29.02 -6.36 -41.36
CA GLN A 57 27.90 -6.49 -40.41
C GLN A 57 28.35 -6.48 -38.96
N TRP A 58 29.57 -6.96 -38.66
CA TRP A 58 30.12 -6.91 -37.31
C TRP A 58 30.27 -5.50 -36.73
N GLN A 59 30.34 -4.48 -37.56
CA GLN A 59 30.41 -3.09 -37.10
C GLN A 59 29.09 -2.57 -36.53
N VAL A 60 27.98 -3.19 -36.88
CA VAL A 60 26.63 -2.79 -36.50
C VAL A 60 26.04 -3.69 -35.41
N LEU A 61 26.53 -4.93 -35.33
CA LEU A 61 26.06 -5.88 -34.34
C LEU A 61 26.76 -5.67 -32.99
N LYS A 62 25.98 -5.45 -31.94
CA LYS A 62 26.48 -5.52 -30.59
C LYS A 62 26.00 -6.78 -29.90
N LEU A 63 26.94 -7.54 -29.38
CA LEU A 63 26.67 -8.74 -28.61
C LEU A 63 26.48 -8.39 -27.13
N GLY A 64 25.61 -9.13 -26.47
CA GLY A 64 25.37 -9.02 -25.03
C GLY A 64 25.21 -10.39 -24.41
N VAL A 65 25.67 -10.55 -23.19
CA VAL A 65 25.45 -11.79 -22.42
C VAL A 65 24.11 -11.66 -21.68
N VAL A 66 23.31 -12.73 -21.77
CA VAL A 66 22.02 -12.83 -21.09
C VAL A 66 22.27 -12.89 -19.58
N ALA A 67 21.84 -11.88 -18.86
CA ALA A 67 21.95 -11.80 -17.41
C ALA A 67 20.69 -12.35 -16.73
N THR A 68 20.85 -12.89 -15.52
CA THR A 68 19.70 -13.21 -14.67
C THR A 68 18.89 -11.95 -14.38
N SER A 69 17.57 -12.08 -14.38
CA SER A 69 16.69 -10.96 -14.08
C SER A 69 16.93 -10.45 -12.65
N THR A 70 17.07 -9.15 -12.51
CA THR A 70 17.18 -8.48 -11.21
C THR A 70 15.78 -8.12 -10.68
N ALA A 71 15.68 -7.87 -9.38
CA ALA A 71 14.44 -7.34 -8.78
C ALA A 71 14.01 -6.06 -9.53
N ARG A 72 12.75 -6.00 -9.91
CA ARG A 72 12.18 -4.89 -10.66
C ARG A 72 11.13 -4.17 -9.84
N TRP A 73 11.00 -2.88 -10.10
CA TRP A 73 9.90 -2.12 -9.55
C TRP A 73 8.61 -2.41 -10.33
N THR A 74 7.50 -2.57 -9.60
CA THR A 74 6.17 -2.63 -10.24
C THR A 74 5.81 -1.29 -10.86
N ASP A 75 4.80 -1.29 -11.72
CA ASP A 75 4.14 -0.03 -12.09
C ASP A 75 3.56 0.63 -10.83
N PRO A 76 3.40 1.98 -10.84
CA PRO A 76 2.82 2.70 -9.72
C PRO A 76 1.38 2.24 -9.44
N VAL A 77 1.13 1.67 -8.28
CA VAL A 77 -0.18 1.21 -7.85
C VAL A 77 -0.86 2.28 -7.00
N PRO A 78 -2.15 2.57 -7.20
CA PRO A 78 -2.90 3.47 -6.34
C PRO A 78 -2.89 2.98 -4.89
N ALA A 79 -2.71 3.92 -3.98
CA ALA A 79 -2.66 3.65 -2.55
C ALA A 79 -3.24 4.82 -1.76
N ARG A 80 -3.47 4.60 -0.48
CA ARG A 80 -3.93 5.62 0.46
C ARG A 80 -3.09 5.58 1.73
N VAL A 81 -2.84 6.75 2.29
CA VAL A 81 -2.23 6.88 3.62
C VAL A 81 -3.32 6.65 4.66
N VAL A 82 -3.06 5.79 5.63
CA VAL A 82 -3.96 5.53 6.76
C VAL A 82 -3.19 5.65 8.07
N ILE A 83 -3.91 5.82 9.16
CA ILE A 83 -3.29 5.82 10.49
C ILE A 83 -2.69 4.43 10.78
N ASP A 84 -1.59 4.42 11.51
CA ASP A 84 -1.07 3.20 12.12
C ASP A 84 -1.97 2.85 13.32
N GLU A 85 -2.85 1.86 13.14
CA GLU A 85 -3.81 1.46 14.18
C GLU A 85 -3.12 0.96 15.45
N THR A 86 -1.88 0.46 15.37
CA THR A 86 -1.12 0.04 16.56
C THR A 86 -0.68 1.25 17.38
N ARG A 87 -0.69 2.42 16.78
CA ARG A 87 -0.34 3.72 17.38
C ARG A 87 -1.54 4.65 17.53
N ALA A 88 -2.75 4.13 17.39
CA ALA A 88 -4.00 4.85 17.57
C ALA A 88 -4.78 4.30 18.78
N SER A 89 -5.55 5.16 19.41
CA SER A 89 -6.46 4.79 20.49
C SER A 89 -7.84 5.34 20.22
N LYS A 90 -8.82 4.44 20.23
CA LYS A 90 -10.23 4.80 20.18
C LYS A 90 -10.69 5.21 21.56
N VAL A 91 -11.24 6.40 21.69
CA VAL A 91 -11.75 6.95 22.93
C VAL A 91 -13.26 6.77 22.97
N GLN A 92 -13.73 6.07 23.99
CA GLN A 92 -15.12 5.84 24.30
C GLN A 92 -15.41 6.27 25.73
N VAL A 93 -16.67 6.36 26.11
CA VAL A 93 -17.07 6.61 27.50
C VAL A 93 -17.27 5.29 28.24
N PRO A 94 -16.90 5.19 29.52
CA PRO A 94 -17.15 3.99 30.32
C PRO A 94 -18.59 3.91 30.85
N LEU A 95 -19.30 5.04 30.91
CA LEU A 95 -20.67 5.16 31.43
C LEU A 95 -21.53 5.97 30.47
N SER A 96 -22.82 5.70 30.47
CA SER A 96 -23.79 6.46 29.70
C SER A 96 -24.02 7.86 30.30
N GLY A 97 -24.24 8.85 29.44
CA GLY A 97 -24.46 10.23 29.87
C GLY A 97 -24.65 11.22 28.74
N ARG A 98 -24.53 12.49 29.04
CA ARG A 98 -24.60 13.59 28.11
C ARG A 98 -23.31 14.39 28.10
N ALA A 99 -22.71 14.61 26.95
CA ALA A 99 -21.52 15.44 26.81
C ALA A 99 -21.83 16.90 27.20
N THR A 100 -21.11 17.45 28.17
CA THR A 100 -21.29 18.79 28.71
C THR A 100 -20.31 19.78 28.10
N ALA A 101 -19.07 19.35 27.87
CA ALA A 101 -18.03 20.17 27.27
C ALA A 101 -17.12 19.33 26.34
N VAL A 102 -16.53 19.95 25.34
CA VAL A 102 -15.50 19.36 24.47
C VAL A 102 -14.33 20.33 24.44
N PHE A 103 -13.15 19.88 24.88
CA PHE A 103 -11.98 20.74 25.12
C PHE A 103 -10.99 20.75 23.95
N VAL A 104 -11.12 19.81 23.01
CA VAL A 104 -10.20 19.64 21.89
C VAL A 104 -10.86 19.75 20.53
N GLN A 105 -10.06 20.08 19.52
CA GLN A 105 -10.47 20.18 18.13
C GLN A 105 -9.84 19.08 17.29
N LEU A 106 -10.45 18.80 16.14
CA LEU A 106 -9.86 17.92 15.14
C LEU A 106 -8.49 18.46 14.67
N GLY A 107 -7.47 17.61 14.62
CA GLY A 107 -6.11 18.00 14.27
C GLY A 107 -5.30 18.57 15.43
N GLN A 108 -5.87 18.77 16.62
CA GLN A 108 -5.14 19.25 17.79
C GLN A 108 -4.21 18.18 18.34
N ARG A 109 -3.01 18.58 18.76
CA ARG A 109 -2.06 17.72 19.50
C ARG A 109 -2.44 17.67 20.96
N VAL A 110 -2.41 16.47 21.53
CA VAL A 110 -2.70 16.20 22.94
C VAL A 110 -1.59 15.33 23.54
N LYS A 111 -1.40 15.47 24.85
CA LYS A 111 -0.55 14.59 25.67
C LYS A 111 -1.41 13.57 26.37
N GLU A 112 -0.82 12.49 26.80
CA GLU A 112 -1.48 11.53 27.69
C GLU A 112 -1.98 12.24 28.94
N GLY A 113 -3.26 11.99 29.32
CA GLY A 113 -3.93 12.64 30.44
C GLY A 113 -4.60 13.99 30.13
N ASP A 114 -4.36 14.61 28.96
CA ASP A 114 -5.05 15.87 28.61
C ASP A 114 -6.57 15.66 28.54
N PRO A 115 -7.38 16.62 29.01
CA PRO A 115 -8.84 16.54 28.97
C PRO A 115 -9.34 16.61 27.52
N LEU A 116 -10.19 15.68 27.15
CA LEU A 116 -10.80 15.62 25.79
C LEU A 116 -12.21 16.16 25.81
N PHE A 117 -13.07 15.64 26.66
CA PHE A 117 -14.45 16.07 26.82
C PHE A 117 -15.00 15.64 28.17
N SER A 118 -16.03 16.34 28.66
CA SER A 118 -16.74 16.03 29.90
C SER A 118 -18.11 15.46 29.61
N VAL A 119 -18.56 14.57 30.51
CA VAL A 119 -19.85 13.89 30.43
C VAL A 119 -20.55 13.97 31.78
N SER A 120 -21.80 14.41 31.77
CA SER A 120 -22.70 14.30 32.90
C SER A 120 -23.39 12.93 32.90
N SER A 121 -23.25 12.16 33.99
CA SER A 121 -23.79 10.83 34.16
C SER A 121 -24.34 10.66 35.58
N PRO A 122 -25.61 10.30 35.74
CA PRO A 122 -26.15 9.95 37.06
C PRO A 122 -25.42 8.77 37.71
N GLU A 123 -24.96 7.81 36.89
CA GLU A 123 -24.29 6.61 37.36
C GLU A 123 -22.94 6.91 38.06
N ILE A 124 -22.18 7.92 37.59
CA ILE A 124 -20.95 8.34 38.27
C ILE A 124 -21.27 8.98 39.63
N GLY A 125 -22.39 9.70 39.72
CA GLY A 125 -22.86 10.28 40.97
C GLY A 125 -23.20 9.18 42.00
N ASP A 126 -23.92 8.14 41.59
CA ASP A 126 -24.25 7.01 42.44
C ASP A 126 -22.98 6.28 42.94
N LEU A 127 -21.98 6.09 42.07
CA LEU A 127 -20.70 5.45 42.46
C LEU A 127 -19.91 6.30 43.45
N ARG A 128 -19.91 7.64 43.30
CA ARG A 128 -19.26 8.54 44.24
C ARG A 128 -19.96 8.58 45.57
N ALA A 129 -21.30 8.68 45.55
CA ALA A 129 -22.10 8.63 46.78
C ALA A 129 -21.89 7.31 47.55
N ALA A 130 -21.81 6.17 46.82
CA ALA A 130 -21.50 4.88 47.44
C ALA A 130 -20.11 4.83 48.09
N LYS A 131 -19.09 5.42 47.44
CA LYS A 131 -17.75 5.53 48.03
C LYS A 131 -17.72 6.42 49.27
N GLU A 132 -18.40 7.56 49.21
CA GLU A 132 -18.50 8.49 50.34
C GLU A 132 -19.21 7.84 51.52
N LYS A 133 -20.35 7.20 51.30
CA LYS A 133 -21.05 6.42 52.32
C LYS A 133 -20.15 5.35 52.93
N ALA A 134 -19.45 4.56 52.11
CA ALA A 134 -18.52 3.55 52.63
C ALA A 134 -17.36 4.15 53.43
N SER A 135 -16.91 5.37 53.11
CA SER A 135 -15.92 6.11 53.89
C SER A 135 -16.44 6.49 55.25
N LEU A 136 -17.67 7.02 55.31
CA LEU A 136 -18.32 7.37 56.59
C LEU A 136 -18.59 6.13 57.45
N ASP A 137 -19.05 5.02 56.86
CA ASP A 137 -19.28 3.76 57.58
C ASP A 137 -17.96 3.22 58.16
N LEU A 138 -16.85 3.35 57.45
CA LEU A 138 -15.51 2.96 57.97
C LEU A 138 -15.09 3.82 59.16
N GLU A 139 -15.32 5.15 59.10
CA GLU A 139 -15.00 6.06 60.18
C GLU A 139 -15.80 5.72 61.47
N VAL A 140 -17.09 5.43 61.28
CA VAL A 140 -17.96 4.99 62.39
C VAL A 140 -17.50 3.65 62.97
N ALA A 141 -17.17 2.67 62.11
CA ALA A 141 -16.68 1.37 62.55
C ALA A 141 -15.33 1.47 63.28
N ARG A 142 -14.43 2.36 62.81
CA ARG A 142 -13.16 2.64 63.48
C ARG A 142 -13.35 3.23 64.87
N SER A 143 -14.18 4.27 64.99
CA SER A 143 -14.48 4.90 66.26
C SER A 143 -15.16 3.92 67.24
N SER A 144 -16.01 3.04 66.77
CA SER A 144 -16.66 1.96 67.54
C SER A 144 -15.61 0.95 68.08
N LEU A 145 -14.73 0.49 67.19
CA LEU A 145 -13.66 -0.45 67.54
C LEU A 145 -12.73 0.15 68.62
N GLU A 146 -12.29 1.40 68.46
CA GLU A 146 -11.44 2.08 69.43
C GLU A 146 -12.11 2.16 70.81
N ARG A 147 -13.39 2.51 70.82
CA ARG A 147 -14.18 2.60 72.06
C ARG A 147 -14.33 1.22 72.72
N VAL A 148 -14.66 0.18 71.94
CA VAL A 148 -14.81 -1.20 72.46
C VAL A 148 -13.45 -1.72 72.98
N LYS A 149 -12.34 -1.49 72.31
CA LYS A 149 -11.00 -1.81 72.80
C LYS A 149 -10.66 -1.17 74.14
N ALA A 150 -11.01 0.09 74.30
CA ALA A 150 -10.81 0.77 75.57
C ALA A 150 -11.64 0.16 76.72
N LEU A 151 -12.89 -0.17 76.46
CA LEU A 151 -13.78 -0.81 77.44
C LEU A 151 -13.37 -2.25 77.79
N VAL A 152 -12.91 -3.03 76.84
CA VAL A 152 -12.37 -4.37 77.07
C VAL A 152 -11.08 -4.29 77.90
N ALA A 153 -10.19 -3.36 77.63
CA ALA A 153 -8.97 -3.12 78.40
C ALA A 153 -9.26 -2.78 79.89
N MET A 154 -10.37 -2.06 80.15
CA MET A 154 -10.87 -1.74 81.45
C MET A 154 -11.69 -2.91 82.12
N ARG A 155 -11.81 -4.07 81.37
CA ARG A 155 -12.67 -5.23 81.78
C ARG A 155 -14.12 -4.86 81.95
N ALA A 156 -14.64 -3.86 81.24
CA ALA A 156 -16.03 -3.42 81.22
C ALA A 156 -16.86 -4.18 80.20
N LEU A 157 -16.21 -4.78 79.18
CA LEU A 157 -16.82 -5.59 78.16
C LEU A 157 -16.09 -6.96 77.95
N PRO A 158 -16.78 -8.03 77.52
CA PRO A 158 -16.15 -9.28 77.17
C PRO A 158 -15.28 -9.15 75.89
N ALA A 159 -14.21 -9.94 75.80
CA ALA A 159 -13.29 -9.94 74.62
C ALA A 159 -13.99 -10.31 73.29
N LYS A 160 -15.12 -11.05 73.33
CA LYS A 160 -15.90 -11.33 72.12
C LYS A 160 -16.45 -10.08 71.44
N GLU A 161 -16.71 -9.01 72.19
CA GLU A 161 -17.22 -7.76 71.64
C GLU A 161 -16.13 -7.02 70.83
N GLU A 162 -14.87 -7.13 71.24
CA GLU A 162 -13.73 -6.59 70.49
C GLU A 162 -13.61 -7.32 69.13
N LEU A 163 -13.72 -8.66 69.13
CA LEU A 163 -13.67 -9.43 67.88
C LEU A 163 -14.83 -9.07 66.92
N ALA A 164 -16.04 -8.82 67.45
CA ALA A 164 -17.18 -8.40 66.63
C ALA A 164 -16.98 -6.99 66.05
N ALA A 165 -16.45 -6.06 66.89
CA ALA A 165 -16.14 -4.70 66.39
C ALA A 165 -14.98 -4.69 65.39
N GLU A 166 -13.98 -5.58 65.55
CA GLU A 166 -12.91 -5.76 64.57
C GLU A 166 -13.40 -6.30 63.26
N GLN A 167 -14.32 -7.26 63.30
CA GLN A 167 -14.97 -7.80 62.08
C GLN A 167 -15.74 -6.71 61.34
N GLN A 168 -16.54 -5.88 62.04
CA GLN A 168 -17.27 -4.77 61.41
C GLN A 168 -16.35 -3.74 60.79
N PHE A 169 -15.22 -3.41 61.45
CA PHE A 169 -14.24 -2.52 60.87
C PHE A 169 -13.62 -3.09 59.59
N LYS A 170 -13.24 -4.36 59.57
CA LYS A 170 -12.68 -5.01 58.40
C LYS A 170 -13.70 -5.08 57.24
N GLU A 171 -14.98 -5.34 57.53
CA GLU A 171 -16.06 -5.32 56.54
C GLU A 171 -16.24 -3.93 55.91
N ALA A 172 -16.26 -2.87 56.71
CA ALA A 172 -16.33 -1.51 56.22
C ALA A 172 -15.08 -1.12 55.41
N GLU A 173 -13.87 -1.56 55.78
CA GLU A 173 -12.65 -1.34 55.04
C GLU A 173 -12.69 -2.01 53.66
N VAL A 174 -13.17 -3.26 53.58
CA VAL A 174 -13.34 -3.98 52.31
C VAL A 174 -14.38 -3.28 51.45
N THR A 175 -15.50 -2.82 52.02
CA THR A 175 -16.56 -2.11 51.28
C THR A 175 -16.04 -0.80 50.68
N LEU A 176 -15.27 0.01 51.40
CA LEU A 176 -14.66 1.24 50.88
C LEU A 176 -13.66 0.91 49.75
N ARG A 177 -12.82 -0.12 49.95
CA ARG A 177 -11.88 -0.56 48.91
C ARG A 177 -12.57 -0.97 47.63
N ILE A 178 -13.69 -1.73 47.72
CA ILE A 178 -14.49 -2.13 46.55
C ILE A 178 -15.09 -0.92 45.83
N ALA A 179 -15.68 0.02 46.59
CA ALA A 179 -16.25 1.26 46.06
C ALA A 179 -15.20 2.13 45.36
N GLY A 180 -14.01 2.25 45.97
CA GLY A 180 -12.87 2.94 45.38
C GLY A 180 -12.40 2.27 44.08
N ALA A 181 -12.18 0.95 44.10
CA ALA A 181 -11.74 0.20 42.94
C ALA A 181 -12.70 0.29 41.74
N LYS A 182 -14.01 0.38 41.97
CA LYS A 182 -15.01 0.59 40.91
C LYS A 182 -14.81 1.94 40.22
N LEU A 183 -14.57 3.03 40.97
CA LEU A 183 -14.31 4.36 40.40
C LEU A 183 -12.97 4.40 39.65
N ASP A 184 -11.93 3.83 40.25
CA ASP A 184 -10.58 3.82 39.67
C ASP A 184 -10.53 3.04 38.35
N ALA A 185 -11.34 1.97 38.24
CA ALA A 185 -11.47 1.16 37.01
C ALA A 185 -12.03 1.96 35.82
N LEU A 186 -12.81 3.01 36.07
CA LEU A 186 -13.37 3.86 35.02
C LEU A 186 -12.31 4.77 34.36
N ARG A 187 -11.17 4.98 35.03
CA ARG A 187 -10.07 5.86 34.52
C ARG A 187 -10.55 7.25 34.10
N VAL A 188 -11.47 7.82 34.83
CA VAL A 188 -12.02 9.16 34.59
C VAL A 188 -11.53 10.13 35.65
N THR A 189 -11.46 11.41 35.29
CA THR A 189 -11.05 12.49 36.17
C THR A 189 -12.22 13.47 36.41
N GLY A 190 -12.06 14.39 37.35
CA GLY A 190 -13.05 15.42 37.70
C GLY A 190 -13.70 15.13 39.06
N ASP A 191 -14.04 16.22 39.77
CA ASP A 191 -14.54 16.16 41.16
C ASP A 191 -16.00 16.60 41.29
N ALA A 192 -16.66 16.98 40.17
CA ALA A 192 -18.09 17.32 40.17
C ALA A 192 -18.94 16.08 40.39
N ASP A 193 -20.00 16.13 41.18
CA ASP A 193 -20.76 14.98 41.65
C ASP A 193 -21.26 14.07 40.55
N ASN A 194 -21.84 14.65 39.51
CA ASN A 194 -22.44 13.90 38.38
C ASN A 194 -21.67 14.07 37.06
N GLU A 195 -20.44 14.60 37.10
CA GLU A 195 -19.68 14.85 35.89
C GLU A 195 -18.32 14.17 35.95
N PHE A 196 -17.88 13.61 34.83
CA PHE A 196 -16.53 13.08 34.67
C PHE A 196 -15.91 13.55 33.38
N THR A 197 -14.60 13.66 33.37
CA THR A 197 -13.82 14.05 32.20
C THR A 197 -13.08 12.84 31.64
N VAL A 198 -13.24 12.61 30.35
CA VAL A 198 -12.49 11.61 29.58
C VAL A 198 -11.19 12.26 29.12
N THR A 199 -10.08 11.59 29.40
CA THR A 199 -8.73 12.08 29.07
C THR A 199 -8.11 11.31 27.92
N ALA A 200 -7.10 11.89 27.28
CA ALA A 200 -6.34 11.25 26.23
C ALA A 200 -5.57 10.02 26.76
N PRO A 201 -5.79 8.82 26.20
CA PRO A 201 -5.13 7.60 26.66
C PRO A 201 -3.66 7.51 26.22
N ARG A 202 -3.24 8.42 25.36
CA ARG A 202 -1.88 8.53 24.82
C ARG A 202 -1.62 9.92 24.26
N HIS A 203 -0.34 10.25 24.05
CA HIS A 203 0.04 11.43 23.27
C HIS A 203 -0.24 11.20 21.78
N GLY A 204 -0.58 12.26 21.06
CA GLY A 204 -0.84 12.18 19.61
C GLY A 204 -1.63 13.37 19.09
N VAL A 205 -2.31 13.14 17.97
CA VAL A 205 -3.21 14.09 17.29
C VAL A 205 -4.61 13.53 17.31
N VAL A 206 -5.61 14.37 17.54
CA VAL A 206 -7.03 14.01 17.39
C VAL A 206 -7.35 13.88 15.91
N VAL A 207 -7.48 12.63 15.42
CA VAL A 207 -7.71 12.32 13.99
C VAL A 207 -9.18 12.13 13.64
N GLU A 208 -10.02 11.84 14.67
CA GLU A 208 -11.48 11.78 14.54
C GLU A 208 -12.12 12.40 15.76
N LYS A 209 -13.21 13.14 15.55
CA LYS A 209 -14.02 13.76 16.61
C LYS A 209 -15.50 13.65 16.25
N ASN A 210 -16.18 12.71 16.91
CA ASN A 210 -17.60 12.37 16.68
C ASN A 210 -18.48 12.75 17.88
N VAL A 211 -17.95 13.53 18.84
CA VAL A 211 -18.70 13.99 20.01
C VAL A 211 -18.98 15.48 19.90
N LEU A 212 -20.25 15.85 20.22
CA LEU A 212 -20.73 17.22 20.27
C LEU A 212 -21.28 17.52 21.66
N VAL A 213 -21.20 18.78 22.07
CA VAL A 213 -21.83 19.26 23.32
C VAL A 213 -23.35 19.04 23.25
N GLY A 214 -23.89 18.48 24.32
CA GLY A 214 -25.33 18.13 24.40
C GLY A 214 -25.69 16.75 23.84
N GLN A 215 -24.77 16.05 23.18
CA GLN A 215 -24.99 14.72 22.64
C GLN A 215 -25.09 13.68 23.77
N SER A 216 -26.04 12.73 23.62
CA SER A 216 -26.08 11.53 24.46
C SER A 216 -25.01 10.54 24.00
N VAL A 217 -24.26 10.02 24.95
CA VAL A 217 -23.15 9.08 24.71
C VAL A 217 -23.32 7.84 25.58
N ALA A 218 -22.88 6.68 25.05
CA ALA A 218 -22.99 5.41 25.74
C ALA A 218 -21.75 4.51 25.43
N PRO A 219 -21.40 3.55 26.30
CA PRO A 219 -20.25 2.65 26.13
C PRO A 219 -20.33 1.77 24.90
N ASP A 220 -21.53 1.41 24.47
CA ASP A 220 -21.85 0.52 23.34
C ASP A 220 -22.02 1.25 22.00
N ALA A 221 -21.63 2.54 21.95
CA ALA A 221 -21.70 3.32 20.72
C ALA A 221 -20.92 2.60 19.59
N ALA A 222 -21.57 2.47 18.42
CA ALA A 222 -21.00 1.77 17.26
C ALA A 222 -19.69 2.40 16.73
N SER A 223 -19.49 3.69 16.97
CA SER A 223 -18.29 4.44 16.58
C SER A 223 -17.59 5.06 17.79
N ALA A 224 -16.28 5.15 17.71
CA ALA A 224 -15.51 5.87 18.70
C ALA A 224 -15.92 7.35 18.74
N LEU A 225 -15.98 7.93 19.94
CA LEU A 225 -16.28 9.34 20.13
C LEU A 225 -15.14 10.24 19.69
N MET A 226 -13.90 9.77 19.91
CA MET A 226 -12.68 10.38 19.38
C MET A 226 -11.66 9.29 19.06
N VAL A 227 -10.73 9.63 18.15
CA VAL A 227 -9.53 8.81 17.90
C VAL A 227 -8.31 9.70 18.06
N VAL A 228 -7.38 9.27 18.92
CA VAL A 228 -6.08 9.90 19.12
C VAL A 228 -5.02 9.00 18.53
N ALA A 229 -4.22 9.49 17.59
CA ALA A 229 -3.18 8.73 16.91
C ALA A 229 -1.84 9.45 16.94
N ASP A 230 -0.78 8.69 17.15
CA ASP A 230 0.58 9.16 16.95
C ASP A 230 0.91 9.06 15.45
N LEU A 231 0.99 10.21 14.80
CA LEU A 231 1.23 10.34 13.37
C LEU A 231 2.73 10.38 12.98
N SER A 232 3.64 10.09 13.90
CA SER A 232 5.08 9.99 13.60
C SER A 232 5.43 8.82 12.67
N SER A 233 4.50 7.87 12.54
CA SER A 233 4.50 6.77 11.58
C SER A 233 3.10 6.61 11.02
N VAL A 234 3.03 6.31 9.72
CA VAL A 234 1.75 6.06 9.02
C VAL A 234 1.85 4.79 8.21
N TRP A 235 0.71 4.23 7.88
CA TRP A 235 0.63 3.15 6.91
C TRP A 235 0.18 3.67 5.55
N VAL A 236 0.73 3.07 4.51
CA VAL A 236 0.25 3.23 3.14
C VAL A 236 -0.31 1.88 2.71
N VAL A 237 -1.58 1.85 2.39
CA VAL A 237 -2.28 0.65 1.94
C VAL A 237 -2.50 0.75 0.44
N ALA A 238 -1.97 -0.24 -0.28
CA ALA A 238 -2.14 -0.41 -1.71
C ALA A 238 -2.90 -1.70 -2.01
N ASP A 239 -3.86 -1.64 -2.92
CA ASP A 239 -4.65 -2.80 -3.34
C ASP A 239 -4.06 -3.36 -4.64
N LEU A 240 -3.31 -4.46 -4.57
CA LEU A 240 -2.68 -5.10 -5.73
C LEU A 240 -3.55 -6.23 -6.27
N PHE A 241 -3.60 -6.37 -7.60
CA PHE A 241 -4.19 -7.57 -8.20
C PHE A 241 -3.44 -8.82 -7.78
N GLU A 242 -4.14 -9.93 -7.61
CA GLU A 242 -3.58 -11.22 -7.16
C GLU A 242 -2.33 -11.63 -7.94
N SER A 243 -2.36 -11.47 -9.27
CA SER A 243 -1.25 -11.84 -10.16
C SER A 243 0.04 -11.09 -9.84
N MET A 244 -0.06 -9.83 -9.40
CA MET A 244 1.08 -9.00 -9.02
C MET A 244 1.51 -9.26 -7.57
N ALA A 245 0.56 -9.46 -6.67
CA ALA A 245 0.80 -9.67 -5.25
C ALA A 245 1.69 -10.89 -4.97
N THR A 246 1.63 -11.94 -5.81
CA THR A 246 2.46 -13.15 -5.67
C THR A 246 3.96 -12.90 -5.71
N SER A 247 4.39 -11.78 -6.32
CA SER A 247 5.79 -11.38 -6.43
C SER A 247 6.28 -10.49 -5.29
N ILE A 248 5.38 -10.01 -4.44
CA ILE A 248 5.68 -9.12 -3.32
C ILE A 248 5.69 -9.92 -2.03
N ARG A 249 6.64 -9.65 -1.16
CA ARG A 249 6.81 -10.32 0.14
C ARG A 249 6.98 -9.28 1.24
N GLU A 250 6.71 -9.68 2.46
CA GLU A 250 7.08 -8.89 3.63
C GLU A 250 8.57 -8.57 3.61
N GLY A 251 8.93 -7.35 3.96
CA GLY A 251 10.29 -6.82 3.86
C GLY A 251 10.68 -6.28 2.49
N SER A 252 9.90 -6.52 1.42
CA SER A 252 10.16 -5.94 0.09
C SER A 252 10.24 -4.42 0.18
N ALA A 253 11.18 -3.81 -0.55
CA ALA A 253 11.27 -2.36 -0.62
C ALA A 253 10.05 -1.78 -1.36
N ALA A 254 9.59 -0.64 -0.88
CA ALA A 254 8.49 0.10 -1.46
C ALA A 254 8.86 1.58 -1.59
N GLN A 255 8.54 2.18 -2.71
CA GLN A 255 8.70 3.60 -2.95
C GLN A 255 7.33 4.25 -3.07
N VAL A 256 7.09 5.26 -2.24
CA VAL A 256 5.80 5.94 -2.14
C VAL A 256 5.94 7.37 -2.66
N THR A 257 5.05 7.75 -3.54
CA THR A 257 4.91 9.10 -4.05
C THR A 257 3.48 9.59 -3.83
N SER A 258 3.27 10.89 -3.73
CA SER A 258 1.93 11.46 -3.60
C SER A 258 1.73 12.61 -4.58
N PRO A 259 0.67 12.59 -5.39
CA PRO A 259 0.33 13.73 -6.24
C PRO A 259 -0.02 15.00 -5.44
N SER A 260 -0.42 14.84 -4.18
CA SER A 260 -0.81 15.95 -3.30
C SER A 260 0.39 16.65 -2.66
N ILE A 261 1.57 16.05 -2.70
CA ILE A 261 2.81 16.58 -2.13
C ILE A 261 3.87 16.52 -3.21
N PRO A 262 4.17 17.66 -3.88
CA PRO A 262 5.21 17.72 -4.90
C PRO A 262 6.55 17.20 -4.34
N ASP A 263 7.31 16.50 -5.17
CA ASP A 263 8.64 15.96 -4.87
C ASP A 263 8.73 14.97 -3.68
N LEU A 264 7.59 14.57 -3.11
CA LEU A 264 7.58 13.52 -2.10
C LEU A 264 7.96 12.19 -2.74
N THR A 265 9.10 11.67 -2.34
CA THR A 265 9.51 10.29 -2.57
C THR A 265 9.93 9.71 -1.24
N ALA A 266 9.09 8.88 -0.66
CA ALA A 266 9.36 8.22 0.61
C ALA A 266 9.68 6.74 0.37
N GLU A 267 10.73 6.25 1.00
CA GLU A 267 11.09 4.84 0.98
C GLU A 267 10.52 4.14 2.21
N GLY A 268 9.95 2.98 1.97
CA GLY A 268 9.37 2.13 3.01
C GLY A 268 9.63 0.65 2.76
N ARG A 269 9.11 -0.16 3.66
CA ARG A 269 9.11 -1.62 3.51
C ARG A 269 7.71 -2.16 3.65
N VAL A 270 7.44 -3.21 2.90
CA VAL A 270 6.21 -3.98 3.05
C VAL A 270 6.21 -4.59 4.45
N GLU A 271 5.24 -4.22 5.24
CA GLU A 271 5.04 -4.73 6.59
C GLU A 271 4.15 -5.97 6.59
N MET A 272 3.14 -5.97 5.71
CA MET A 272 2.17 -7.05 5.63
C MET A 272 1.67 -7.19 4.20
N VAL A 273 1.56 -8.42 3.75
CA VAL A 273 0.81 -8.84 2.57
C VAL A 273 -0.41 -9.59 3.08
N SER A 274 -1.62 -9.12 2.78
CA SER A 274 -2.84 -9.77 3.26
C SER A 274 -2.93 -11.21 2.77
N ALA A 275 -3.27 -12.12 3.67
CA ALA A 275 -3.60 -13.51 3.31
C ALA A 275 -5.03 -13.64 2.74
N VAL A 276 -5.83 -12.57 2.82
CA VAL A 276 -7.22 -12.54 2.36
C VAL A 276 -7.33 -11.61 1.16
N VAL A 277 -7.91 -12.12 0.09
CA VAL A 277 -8.22 -11.38 -1.13
C VAL A 277 -9.57 -10.68 -0.96
N ASP A 278 -9.68 -9.43 -1.39
CA ASP A 278 -10.97 -8.75 -1.52
C ASP A 278 -11.73 -9.38 -2.70
N PRO A 279 -12.83 -10.12 -2.45
CA PRO A 279 -13.54 -10.85 -3.50
C PRO A 279 -14.26 -9.92 -4.48
N SER A 280 -14.53 -8.68 -4.11
CA SER A 280 -15.23 -7.72 -4.96
C SER A 280 -14.31 -7.04 -5.97
N ARG A 281 -13.03 -6.90 -5.62
CA ARG A 281 -12.02 -6.19 -6.42
C ARG A 281 -10.93 -7.12 -6.98
N HIS A 282 -10.87 -8.37 -6.52
CA HIS A 282 -9.79 -9.31 -6.80
C HIS A 282 -8.41 -8.73 -6.49
N THR A 283 -8.31 -8.04 -5.36
CA THR A 283 -7.09 -7.39 -4.91
C THR A 283 -6.65 -7.91 -3.55
N VAL A 284 -5.33 -7.88 -3.34
CA VAL A 284 -4.66 -8.21 -2.08
C VAL A 284 -4.19 -6.89 -1.47
N PRO A 285 -4.70 -6.49 -0.30
CA PRO A 285 -4.19 -5.32 0.41
C PRO A 285 -2.73 -5.54 0.85
N ILE A 286 -1.86 -4.63 0.48
CA ILE A 286 -0.47 -4.61 0.93
C ILE A 286 -0.23 -3.35 1.75
N ARG A 287 0.35 -3.53 2.94
CA ARG A 287 0.62 -2.46 3.87
C ARG A 287 2.10 -2.16 3.92
N VAL A 288 2.42 -0.89 3.73
CA VAL A 288 3.77 -0.33 3.82
C VAL A 288 3.83 0.63 5.01
N ARG A 289 4.81 0.47 5.88
CA ARG A 289 5.07 1.40 6.97
C ARG A 289 5.99 2.52 6.50
N LEU A 290 5.64 3.77 6.79
CA LEU A 290 6.44 4.95 6.52
C LEU A 290 6.69 5.75 7.80
N ALA A 291 7.90 6.24 7.96
CA ALA A 291 8.20 7.27 8.94
C ALA A 291 7.60 8.61 8.47
N ASN A 292 7.03 9.37 9.40
CA ASN A 292 6.36 10.65 9.13
C ASN A 292 6.73 11.67 10.22
N ALA A 293 8.02 11.84 10.45
CA ALA A 293 8.52 12.70 11.53
C ALA A 293 8.17 14.18 11.33
N ASP A 294 8.10 14.63 10.10
CA ASP A 294 7.72 16.00 9.69
C ASP A 294 6.20 16.23 9.65
N GLY A 295 5.39 15.17 9.73
CA GLY A 295 3.93 15.24 9.67
C GLY A 295 3.37 15.59 8.28
N SER A 296 4.17 15.49 7.22
CA SER A 296 3.77 15.81 5.85
C SER A 296 2.73 14.83 5.31
N LEU A 297 2.85 13.55 5.67
CA LEU A 297 1.92 12.49 5.30
C LEU A 297 0.70 12.52 6.22
N ARG A 298 -0.38 13.12 5.76
CA ARG A 298 -1.64 13.15 6.49
C ARG A 298 -2.49 11.92 6.18
N PRO A 299 -3.20 11.33 7.14
CA PRO A 299 -4.17 10.29 6.88
C PRO A 299 -5.19 10.69 5.80
N ASN A 300 -5.63 9.73 5.01
CA ASN A 300 -6.59 9.84 3.92
C ASN A 300 -6.10 10.57 2.66
N ILE A 301 -4.82 10.94 2.54
CA ILE A 301 -4.28 11.42 1.27
C ILE A 301 -4.03 10.26 0.31
N TYR A 302 -4.19 10.54 -0.99
CA TYR A 302 -3.84 9.60 -2.04
C TYR A 302 -2.33 9.51 -2.24
N ALA A 303 -1.87 8.29 -2.45
CA ALA A 303 -0.48 7.98 -2.75
C ALA A 303 -0.41 6.99 -3.93
N ARG A 304 0.79 6.81 -4.46
CA ARG A 304 1.14 5.75 -5.40
C ARG A 304 2.33 5.01 -4.84
N VAL A 305 2.30 3.70 -4.94
CA VAL A 305 3.38 2.84 -4.44
C VAL A 305 3.95 2.01 -5.56
N ARG A 306 5.26 1.95 -5.66
CA ARG A 306 5.99 0.97 -6.47
C ARG A 306 6.65 -0.01 -5.51
N PHE A 307 6.54 -1.29 -5.81
CA PHE A 307 7.13 -2.35 -4.99
C PHE A 307 8.31 -2.96 -5.73
N ALA A 308 9.37 -3.27 -5.00
CA ALA A 308 10.42 -4.12 -5.51
C ALA A 308 9.91 -5.57 -5.55
N ALA A 309 9.55 -6.03 -6.75
CA ALA A 309 9.14 -7.41 -6.97
C ALA A 309 10.37 -8.32 -6.90
N ALA A 310 10.24 -9.45 -6.22
CA ALA A 310 11.30 -10.44 -6.18
C ALA A 310 11.60 -10.94 -7.61
N ALA A 311 12.88 -11.04 -7.96
CA ALA A 311 13.28 -11.70 -9.19
C ALA A 311 12.77 -13.15 -9.16
N ARG A 312 12.02 -13.56 -10.19
CA ARG A 312 11.66 -14.98 -10.33
C ARG A 312 12.90 -15.76 -10.72
N ALA A 313 13.23 -16.82 -9.99
CA ALA A 313 14.32 -17.70 -10.33
C ALA A 313 14.14 -18.24 -11.77
N GLY A 314 15.21 -18.16 -12.56
CA GLY A 314 15.23 -18.66 -13.94
C GLY A 314 14.78 -17.66 -15.01
N LEU A 315 14.28 -16.47 -14.63
CA LEU A 315 14.04 -15.40 -15.59
C LEU A 315 15.35 -14.70 -15.95
N VAL A 316 15.43 -14.29 -17.21
CA VAL A 316 16.55 -13.51 -17.73
C VAL A 316 16.08 -12.21 -18.33
N ASP A 317 16.95 -11.21 -18.35
CA ASP A 317 16.64 -9.89 -18.90
C ASP A 317 17.49 -9.63 -20.14
N VAL A 318 16.83 -9.20 -21.22
CA VAL A 318 17.49 -8.77 -22.44
C VAL A 318 17.21 -7.28 -22.71
N PRO A 319 18.11 -6.57 -23.40
CA PRO A 319 17.80 -5.22 -23.88
C PRO A 319 16.58 -5.24 -24.80
N ALA A 320 15.72 -4.23 -24.73
CA ALA A 320 14.56 -4.13 -25.60
C ALA A 320 14.96 -4.07 -27.11
N THR A 321 16.16 -3.57 -27.42
CA THR A 321 16.75 -3.53 -28.75
C THR A 321 17.13 -4.89 -29.31
N ALA A 322 17.24 -5.93 -28.47
CA ALA A 322 17.52 -7.29 -28.90
C ALA A 322 16.26 -8.03 -29.41
N LEU A 323 15.07 -7.50 -29.06
CA LEU A 323 13.79 -8.15 -29.36
C LEU A 323 13.36 -7.82 -30.79
N ILE A 324 13.02 -8.86 -31.53
CA ILE A 324 12.43 -8.76 -32.87
C ILE A 324 11.03 -9.32 -32.80
N THR A 325 10.06 -8.55 -33.25
CA THR A 325 8.65 -8.95 -33.27
C THR A 325 8.21 -9.18 -34.72
N ASP A 326 7.67 -10.34 -34.97
CA ASP A 326 7.14 -10.75 -36.27
C ASP A 326 5.71 -11.29 -36.07
N GLY A 327 4.72 -10.48 -36.38
CA GLY A 327 3.33 -10.76 -36.07
C GLY A 327 3.09 -10.87 -34.56
N THR A 328 2.68 -12.05 -34.11
CA THR A 328 2.43 -12.37 -32.69
C THR A 328 3.63 -13.02 -31.98
N HIS A 329 4.69 -13.35 -32.73
CA HIS A 329 5.86 -14.07 -32.23
C HIS A 329 6.99 -13.10 -31.94
N GLN A 330 7.77 -13.43 -30.93
CA GLN A 330 8.92 -12.65 -30.49
C GLN A 330 10.18 -13.51 -30.58
N TYR A 331 11.25 -12.94 -31.12
CA TYR A 331 12.50 -13.63 -31.40
C TYR A 331 13.71 -12.86 -30.91
N VAL A 332 14.78 -13.59 -30.65
CA VAL A 332 16.13 -13.07 -30.45
C VAL A 332 17.13 -13.87 -31.26
N TYR A 333 18.25 -13.28 -31.62
CA TYR A 333 19.36 -14.00 -32.22
C TYR A 333 20.33 -14.41 -31.15
N VAL A 334 20.53 -15.72 -31.00
CA VAL A 334 21.48 -16.33 -30.05
C VAL A 334 22.71 -16.78 -30.83
N GLN A 335 23.88 -16.41 -30.34
CA GLN A 335 25.16 -16.90 -30.90
C GLN A 335 25.46 -18.28 -30.36
N ASP A 336 25.82 -19.22 -31.25
CA ASP A 336 26.33 -20.53 -30.87
C ASP A 336 27.87 -20.52 -30.70
N ASP A 337 28.43 -21.63 -30.22
CA ASP A 337 29.90 -21.78 -30.00
C ASP A 337 30.72 -21.70 -31.29
N ALA A 338 30.11 -21.87 -32.45
CA ALA A 338 30.73 -21.74 -33.77
C ALA A 338 30.65 -20.32 -34.36
N GLY A 339 30.10 -19.35 -33.59
CA GLY A 339 29.93 -17.97 -34.05
C GLY A 339 28.77 -17.76 -35.04
N ARG A 340 27.86 -18.70 -35.11
CA ARG A 340 26.63 -18.58 -35.91
C ARG A 340 25.52 -17.99 -35.07
N PHE A 341 24.60 -17.28 -35.71
CA PHE A 341 23.43 -16.67 -35.09
C PHE A 341 22.18 -17.46 -35.44
N ALA A 342 21.52 -18.03 -34.44
CA ALA A 342 20.26 -18.75 -34.62
C ALA A 342 19.10 -17.87 -34.15
N ARG A 343 18.06 -17.76 -35.00
CA ARG A 343 16.78 -17.12 -34.64
C ARG A 343 16.05 -18.03 -33.65
N ARG A 344 15.82 -17.55 -32.43
CA ARG A 344 15.16 -18.31 -31.37
C ARG A 344 13.91 -17.60 -30.91
N GLU A 345 12.79 -18.32 -30.94
CA GLU A 345 11.53 -17.83 -30.41
C GLU A 345 11.58 -17.75 -28.88
N ILE A 346 11.06 -16.68 -28.33
CA ILE A 346 11.00 -16.45 -26.90
C ILE A 346 9.60 -15.99 -26.49
N VAL A 347 9.27 -16.19 -25.23
CA VAL A 347 8.11 -15.56 -24.60
C VAL A 347 8.64 -14.45 -23.72
N ALA A 348 8.33 -13.22 -24.04
CA ALA A 348 8.78 -12.04 -23.31
C ALA A 348 7.64 -11.34 -22.59
N GLY A 349 7.94 -10.71 -21.46
CA GLY A 349 7.04 -9.85 -20.73
C GLY A 349 7.14 -8.38 -21.19
N PRO A 350 6.41 -7.46 -20.55
CA PRO A 350 6.44 -6.04 -20.91
C PRO A 350 7.83 -5.43 -20.63
N ALA A 351 8.25 -4.53 -21.53
CA ALA A 351 9.51 -3.80 -21.38
C ALA A 351 9.43 -2.81 -20.22
N GLN A 352 10.48 -2.77 -19.40
CA GLN A 352 10.65 -1.79 -18.32
C GLN A 352 12.09 -1.27 -18.33
N ASP A 353 12.28 0.02 -18.23
CA ASP A 353 13.58 0.70 -18.17
C ASP A 353 14.55 0.23 -19.28
N GLY A 354 14.02 0.04 -20.52
CA GLY A 354 14.80 -0.40 -21.68
C GLY A 354 15.20 -1.89 -21.69
N ARG A 355 14.71 -2.69 -20.74
CA ARG A 355 14.94 -4.15 -20.66
C ARG A 355 13.63 -4.92 -20.72
N VAL A 356 13.69 -6.13 -21.24
CA VAL A 356 12.54 -7.04 -21.39
C VAL A 356 12.83 -8.33 -20.62
N PRO A 357 11.93 -8.75 -19.70
CA PRO A 357 12.06 -10.06 -19.05
C PRO A 357 11.68 -11.16 -20.03
N VAL A 358 12.49 -12.17 -20.13
CA VAL A 358 12.18 -13.36 -20.94
C VAL A 358 11.69 -14.46 -20.01
N LEU A 359 10.45 -14.88 -20.26
CA LEU A 359 9.76 -15.89 -19.46
C LEU A 359 10.17 -17.31 -19.86
N SER A 360 10.49 -17.51 -21.15
CA SER A 360 11.00 -18.79 -21.66
C SER A 360 11.74 -18.58 -22.98
N GLY A 361 12.63 -19.52 -23.31
CA GLY A 361 13.41 -19.55 -24.57
C GLY A 361 14.87 -19.17 -24.45
N LEU A 362 15.32 -18.57 -23.32
CA LEU A 362 16.72 -18.22 -23.07
C LEU A 362 17.23 -18.75 -21.71
N ARG A 363 18.54 -18.91 -21.62
CA ARG A 363 19.23 -19.28 -20.39
C ARG A 363 20.25 -18.21 -19.99
N PRO A 364 20.53 -18.05 -18.70
CA PRO A 364 21.62 -17.18 -18.24
C PRO A 364 22.95 -17.60 -18.86
N GLY A 365 23.75 -16.63 -19.26
CA GLY A 365 25.07 -16.85 -19.85
C GLY A 365 25.09 -17.04 -21.37
N GLU A 366 23.97 -17.20 -22.04
CA GLU A 366 23.91 -17.24 -23.49
C GLU A 366 24.30 -15.86 -24.09
N THR A 367 25.01 -15.88 -25.22
CA THR A 367 25.34 -14.66 -25.96
C THR A 367 24.26 -14.38 -27.00
N ILE A 368 23.74 -13.16 -26.98
CA ILE A 368 22.68 -12.70 -27.91
C ILE A 368 23.12 -11.45 -28.66
N VAL A 369 22.45 -11.17 -29.77
CA VAL A 369 22.57 -9.90 -30.46
C VAL A 369 21.74 -8.86 -29.70
N ALA A 370 22.40 -7.97 -28.98
CA ALA A 370 21.77 -6.92 -28.18
C ALA A 370 21.28 -5.74 -29.02
N GLU A 371 22.00 -5.41 -30.11
CA GLU A 371 21.62 -4.38 -31.08
C GLU A 371 21.95 -4.84 -32.50
N GLY A 372 21.15 -4.42 -33.46
CA GLY A 372 21.37 -4.72 -34.89
C GLY A 372 20.72 -6.03 -35.37
N GLY A 373 19.98 -6.75 -34.52
CA GLY A 373 19.33 -8.01 -34.89
C GLY A 373 18.37 -7.92 -36.10
N VAL A 374 17.74 -6.78 -36.30
CA VAL A 374 16.86 -6.52 -37.47
C VAL A 374 17.59 -6.68 -38.79
N LEU A 375 18.91 -6.41 -38.86
CA LEU A 375 19.71 -6.63 -40.08
C LEU A 375 19.82 -8.11 -40.41
N LEU A 376 19.93 -8.96 -39.40
CA LEU A 376 19.97 -10.43 -39.59
C LEU A 376 18.60 -10.93 -40.03
N ASP A 377 17.52 -10.42 -39.43
CA ASP A 377 16.17 -10.82 -39.75
C ASP A 377 15.77 -10.47 -41.17
N ASN A 378 16.10 -9.28 -41.65
CA ASN A 378 15.90 -8.86 -43.03
C ASN A 378 16.61 -9.79 -44.05
N GLN A 379 17.80 -10.31 -43.68
CA GLN A 379 18.54 -11.20 -44.58
C GLN A 379 17.95 -12.61 -44.66
N ILE A 380 17.38 -13.12 -43.58
CA ILE A 380 16.65 -14.38 -43.58
C ILE A 380 15.40 -14.23 -44.48
N SER A 381 14.64 -13.13 -44.31
CA SER A 381 13.42 -12.86 -45.08
C SER A 381 13.68 -12.66 -46.57
N LEU A 382 14.89 -12.21 -46.97
CA LEU A 382 15.29 -12.05 -48.39
C LEU A 382 15.88 -13.34 -48.99
N GLY A 383 16.28 -14.29 -48.15
CA GLY A 383 16.88 -15.58 -48.57
C GLY A 383 15.92 -16.74 -48.66
N THR A 384 14.68 -16.56 -48.22
CA THR A 384 13.55 -17.47 -48.37
C THR A 384 12.67 -17.02 -49.51
#